data_03ff3c31e49b6f4f0b1246d8d9397101
#
_entry.id   03ff3c31e49b6f4f0b1246d8d9397101
#
_cell.length_a   1.000
_cell.length_b   1.000
_cell.length_c   1.000
_cell.angle_alpha   90.00
_cell.angle_beta   90.00
_cell.angle_gamma   90.00
#
_symmetry.space_group_name_H-M   'P 1'
#
loop_
_entity.id
_entity.type
_entity.pdbx_description
1 polymer ?
#
loop_
_entity_poly.entity_id
_entity_poly.type
_entity_poly.pdbx_seq_one_letter_code
_entity_poly.pdbx_strand_id
1 'polypeptide(L)'
;LAKIETFAKKYDVLVFIVAHPTKMYKGQDGKIEEPTMYNIKGGGEWYDASYHGLLVHRDYEAKTTKVKVLKVKFQNLGENGAEAHFTWEPRSGSFIPNEPITAEVDGLPWE
;
A
#
# COMPACT_ATOMS: atom_id res chain seq x y z
N LEU A 1 7.59 -17.12 -3.16
CA LEU A 1 8.04 -15.75 -3.53
C LEU A 1 9.31 -15.76 -4.39
N ALA A 2 10.27 -16.60 -4.10
CA ALA A 2 11.50 -16.66 -4.89
C ALA A 2 11.25 -16.96 -6.36
N LYS A 3 10.29 -17.83 -6.65
CA LYS A 3 9.93 -18.17 -8.04
C LYS A 3 9.29 -17.00 -8.76
N ILE A 4 8.49 -16.21 -8.07
CA ILE A 4 7.85 -15.02 -8.64
C ILE A 4 8.89 -13.95 -8.92
N GLU A 5 9.83 -13.74 -8.01
CA GLU A 5 10.93 -12.80 -8.22
C GLU A 5 11.79 -13.21 -9.41
N THR A 6 12.13 -14.47 -9.53
CA THR A 6 12.88 -15.01 -10.67
C THR A 6 12.12 -14.80 -11.98
N PHE A 7 10.82 -15.05 -11.97
CA PHE A 7 9.96 -14.84 -13.13
C PHE A 7 9.95 -13.37 -13.56
N ALA A 8 9.77 -12.47 -12.59
CA ALA A 8 9.70 -11.03 -12.89
C ALA A 8 11.01 -10.53 -13.51
N LYS A 9 12.14 -10.97 -12.98
CA LYS A 9 13.46 -10.60 -13.51
C LYS A 9 13.70 -11.19 -14.91
N LYS A 10 13.35 -12.46 -15.09
CA LYS A 10 13.56 -13.15 -16.36
C LYS A 10 12.80 -12.51 -17.51
N TYR A 11 11.55 -12.13 -17.27
CA TYR A 11 10.68 -11.57 -18.30
C TYR A 11 10.57 -10.05 -18.28
N ASP A 12 11.29 -9.38 -17.36
CA ASP A 12 11.29 -7.92 -17.21
C ASP A 12 9.87 -7.38 -17.07
N VAL A 13 9.12 -7.94 -16.15
CA VAL A 13 7.73 -7.57 -15.89
C VAL A 13 7.55 -7.12 -14.44
N LEU A 14 6.54 -6.28 -14.21
CA LEU A 14 6.11 -5.89 -12.88
C LEU A 14 5.03 -6.85 -12.42
N VAL A 15 5.20 -7.41 -11.23
CA VAL A 15 4.23 -8.35 -10.63
C VAL A 15 3.63 -7.72 -9.39
N PHE A 16 2.31 -7.63 -9.36
CA PHE A 16 1.55 -7.26 -8.17
C PHE A 16 0.96 -8.51 -7.52
N ILE A 17 1.15 -8.64 -6.22
CA ILE A 17 0.54 -9.72 -5.45
C ILE A 17 -0.38 -9.10 -4.42
N VAL A 18 -1.64 -9.50 -4.44
CA VAL A 18 -2.62 -9.10 -3.44
C VAL A 18 -2.65 -10.17 -2.36
N ALA A 19 -2.36 -9.77 -1.13
CA ALA A 19 -2.36 -10.68 0.01
C ALA A 19 -3.20 -10.10 1.14
N HIS A 20 -3.84 -10.96 1.90
CA HIS A 20 -4.63 -10.55 3.06
C HIS A 20 -3.82 -10.79 4.33
N PRO A 21 -3.92 -9.88 5.32
CA PRO A 21 -3.29 -10.11 6.61
C PRO A 21 -3.98 -11.26 7.35
N THR A 22 -3.25 -11.84 8.29
CA THR A 22 -3.85 -12.78 9.25
C THR A 22 -4.88 -12.05 10.10
N LYS A 23 -5.73 -12.80 10.82
CA LYS A 23 -6.79 -12.20 11.63
C LYS A 23 -6.21 -11.16 12.59
N MET A 24 -6.73 -9.95 12.50
CA MET A 24 -6.34 -8.82 13.36
C MET A 24 -7.33 -8.70 14.52
N TYR A 25 -6.82 -8.36 15.69
CA TYR A 25 -7.64 -8.18 16.88
C TYR A 25 -7.76 -6.70 17.22
N LYS A 26 -8.87 -6.34 17.87
CA LYS A 26 -9.06 -4.98 18.37
C LYS A 26 -8.08 -4.69 19.48
N GLY A 27 -7.47 -3.50 19.45
CA GLY A 27 -6.64 -3.00 20.53
C GLY A 27 -7.48 -2.51 21.72
N GLN A 28 -6.79 -1.99 22.73
CA GLN A 28 -7.45 -1.47 23.94
C GLN A 28 -8.37 -0.29 23.66
N ASP A 29 -8.12 0.45 22.58
CA ASP A 29 -8.95 1.57 22.13
C ASP A 29 -10.19 1.14 21.35
N GLY A 30 -10.42 -0.17 21.22
CA GLY A 30 -11.54 -0.72 20.46
C GLY A 30 -11.37 -0.72 18.96
N LYS A 31 -10.25 -0.24 18.44
CA LYS A 31 -9.96 -0.21 17.02
C LYS A 31 -9.08 -1.38 16.62
N ILE A 32 -9.29 -1.85 15.38
CA ILE A 32 -8.42 -2.87 14.79
C ILE A 32 -7.10 -2.21 14.44
N GLU A 33 -6.00 -2.81 14.92
CA GLU A 33 -4.67 -2.32 14.62
C GLU A 33 -4.40 -2.36 13.12
N GLU A 34 -3.71 -1.33 12.61
CA GLU A 34 -3.37 -1.24 11.21
C GLU A 34 -2.38 -2.34 10.83
N PRO A 35 -2.66 -3.14 9.78
CA PRO A 35 -1.77 -4.21 9.38
C PRO A 35 -0.43 -3.71 8.84
N THR A 36 0.58 -4.52 9.00
CA THR A 36 1.88 -4.36 8.34
C THR A 36 2.15 -5.57 7.46
N MET A 37 3.24 -5.55 6.71
CA MET A 37 3.63 -6.72 5.90
C MET A 37 3.93 -7.95 6.74
N TYR A 38 4.30 -7.78 8.00
CA TYR A 38 4.56 -8.89 8.92
C TYR A 38 3.28 -9.61 9.36
N ASN A 39 2.13 -9.00 9.13
CA ASN A 39 0.84 -9.63 9.44
C ASN A 39 0.35 -10.58 8.35
N ILE A 40 1.04 -10.68 7.23
CA ILE A 40 0.78 -11.69 6.21
C ILE A 40 1.41 -13.01 6.68
N LYS A 41 0.72 -14.12 6.48
CA LYS A 41 1.27 -15.44 6.83
C LYS A 41 2.62 -15.63 6.12
N GLY A 42 3.68 -15.88 6.90
CA GLY A 42 5.05 -15.87 6.39
C GLY A 42 5.71 -14.50 6.37
N GLY A 43 5.19 -13.57 7.14
CA GLY A 43 5.42 -12.12 7.12
C GLY A 43 6.80 -11.60 6.80
N GLY A 44 7.84 -12.11 7.48
CA GLY A 44 9.21 -11.67 7.22
C GLY A 44 9.68 -11.92 5.80
N GLU A 45 9.28 -13.04 5.22
CA GLU A 45 9.61 -13.37 3.84
C GLU A 45 8.99 -12.39 2.85
N TRP A 46 7.73 -12.00 3.10
CA TRP A 46 7.05 -11.00 2.26
C TRP A 46 7.78 -9.67 2.29
N TYR A 47 8.17 -9.23 3.49
CA TYR A 47 8.90 -7.97 3.62
C TYR A 47 10.24 -8.02 2.91
N ASP A 48 11.00 -9.10 3.10
CA ASP A 48 12.35 -9.22 2.55
C ASP A 48 12.36 -9.37 1.03
N ALA A 49 11.42 -10.14 0.48
CA ALA A 49 11.40 -10.44 -0.96
C ALA A 49 10.77 -9.33 -1.80
N SER A 50 9.90 -8.51 -1.22
CA SER A 50 9.19 -7.47 -1.96
C SER A 50 10.05 -6.23 -2.14
N TYR A 51 10.02 -5.63 -3.32
CA TYR A 51 10.66 -4.34 -3.56
C TYR A 51 9.79 -3.20 -3.04
N HIS A 52 8.47 -3.33 -3.15
CA HIS A 52 7.52 -2.34 -2.68
C HIS A 52 6.40 -3.04 -1.92
N GLY A 53 5.91 -2.40 -0.89
CA GLY A 53 4.76 -2.86 -0.14
C GLY A 53 3.76 -1.74 0.01
N LEU A 54 2.51 -2.00 -0.34
CA LEU A 54 1.43 -1.04 -0.18
C LEU A 54 0.35 -1.65 0.72
N LEU A 55 -0.16 -0.85 1.62
CA LEU A 55 -1.33 -1.19 2.42
C LEU A 55 -2.54 -0.46 1.86
N VAL A 56 -3.63 -1.19 1.63
CA VAL A 56 -4.93 -0.60 1.35
C VAL A 56 -5.80 -0.88 2.57
N HIS A 57 -6.15 0.16 3.31
CA HIS A 57 -6.89 0.03 4.56
C HIS A 57 -8.13 0.89 4.52
N ARG A 58 -9.28 0.26 4.77
CA ARG A 58 -10.57 0.96 4.79
C ARG A 58 -10.97 1.28 6.22
N ASP A 59 -11.29 2.55 6.44
CA ASP A 59 -11.90 3.02 7.67
C ASP A 59 -13.41 3.15 7.46
N TYR A 60 -14.17 2.23 8.04
CA TYR A 60 -15.61 2.21 7.85
C TYR A 60 -16.33 3.33 8.59
N GLU A 61 -15.77 3.83 9.68
CA GLU A 61 -16.38 4.94 10.43
C GLU A 61 -16.21 6.25 9.67
N ALA A 62 -15.01 6.54 9.20
CA ALA A 62 -14.74 7.74 8.43
C ALA A 62 -15.14 7.62 6.97
N LYS A 63 -15.49 6.42 6.49
CA LYS A 63 -15.85 6.13 5.10
C LYS A 63 -14.74 6.51 4.11
N THR A 64 -13.50 6.30 4.52
CA THR A 64 -12.32 6.59 3.72
C THR A 64 -11.50 5.34 3.48
N THR A 65 -10.73 5.35 2.41
CA THR A 65 -9.74 4.32 2.12
C THR A 65 -8.37 4.97 2.09
N LYS A 66 -7.44 4.37 2.82
CA LYS A 66 -6.06 4.84 2.88
C LYS A 66 -5.17 3.89 2.10
N VAL A 67 -4.29 4.45 1.29
CA VAL A 67 -3.19 3.70 0.67
C VAL A 67 -1.91 4.21 1.30
N LYS A 68 -1.18 3.31 1.94
CA LYS A 68 0.05 3.65 2.66
C LYS A 68 1.22 2.88 2.09
N VAL A 69 2.34 3.56 1.93
CA VAL A 69 3.59 2.93 1.52
C VAL A 69 4.22 2.26 2.73
N LEU A 70 4.24 0.93 2.76
CA LEU A 70 4.84 0.17 3.86
C LEU A 70 6.33 -0.09 3.61
N LYS A 71 6.73 -0.19 2.36
CA LYS A 71 8.13 -0.42 1.99
C LYS A 71 8.43 0.13 0.62
N VAL A 72 9.56 0.82 0.52
CA VAL A 72 10.21 1.17 -0.74
C VAL A 72 11.66 0.74 -0.61
N LYS A 73 12.10 -0.19 -1.46
CA LYS A 73 13.48 -0.71 -1.40
C LYS A 73 14.50 0.39 -1.73
N PHE A 74 14.17 1.24 -2.70
CA PHE A 74 15.05 2.33 -3.12
C PHE A 74 14.44 3.66 -2.69
N GLN A 75 15.09 4.33 -1.76
CA GLN A 75 14.55 5.56 -1.14
C GLN A 75 14.31 6.70 -2.11
N ASN A 76 15.02 6.73 -3.22
CA ASN A 76 14.82 7.75 -4.25
C ASN A 76 13.53 7.59 -5.05
N LEU A 77 12.84 6.45 -4.90
CA LEU A 77 11.60 6.17 -5.63
C LEU A 77 10.34 6.50 -4.83
N GLY A 78 10.47 6.76 -3.53
CA GLY A 78 9.31 7.03 -2.70
C GLY A 78 9.69 7.15 -1.24
N GLU A 79 8.69 7.37 -0.41
CA GLU A 79 8.86 7.58 1.02
C GLU A 79 8.07 6.54 1.81
N ASN A 80 8.77 5.80 2.70
CA ASN A 80 8.11 4.89 3.62
C ASN A 80 7.20 5.66 4.56
N GLY A 81 5.98 5.17 4.74
CA GLY A 81 5.00 5.80 5.61
C GLY A 81 4.14 6.86 4.91
N ALA A 82 4.44 7.19 3.66
CA ALA A 82 3.60 8.12 2.90
C ALA A 82 2.18 7.55 2.73
N GLU A 83 1.19 8.42 2.84
CA GLU A 83 -0.22 8.04 2.80
C GLU A 83 -0.99 8.86 1.78
N ALA A 84 -1.93 8.21 1.11
CA ALA A 84 -2.94 8.87 0.29
C ALA A 84 -4.31 8.43 0.79
N HIS A 85 -5.24 9.35 0.86
CA HIS A 85 -6.59 9.12 1.38
C HIS A 85 -7.62 9.37 0.30
N PHE A 86 -8.61 8.48 0.22
CA PHE A 86 -9.65 8.51 -0.80
C PHE A 86 -11.01 8.32 -0.18
N THR A 87 -12.02 8.90 -0.82
CA THR A 87 -13.42 8.68 -0.49
C THR A 87 -14.06 7.86 -1.61
N TRP A 88 -14.74 6.79 -1.24
CA TRP A 88 -15.49 5.99 -2.20
C TRP A 88 -16.77 6.70 -2.61
N GLU A 89 -16.99 6.82 -3.91
CA GLU A 89 -18.23 7.34 -4.45
C GLU A 89 -19.03 6.23 -5.12
N PRO A 90 -20.17 5.80 -4.53
CA PRO A 90 -20.95 4.69 -5.06
C PRO A 90 -21.56 4.95 -6.43
N ARG A 91 -21.91 6.19 -6.73
CA ARG A 91 -22.55 6.52 -7.99
C ARG A 91 -21.67 6.27 -9.20
N SER A 92 -20.43 6.71 -9.11
CA SER A 92 -19.47 6.54 -10.20
C SER A 92 -18.63 5.28 -10.08
N GLY A 93 -18.63 4.63 -8.90
CA GLY A 93 -17.72 3.53 -8.62
C GLY A 93 -16.25 3.96 -8.57
N SER A 94 -16.00 5.18 -8.15
CA SER A 94 -14.66 5.75 -8.15
C SER A 94 -14.16 6.07 -6.75
N PHE A 95 -12.84 6.04 -6.59
CA PHE A 95 -12.17 6.58 -5.41
C PHE A 95 -11.73 8.00 -5.72
N ILE A 96 -12.16 8.95 -4.88
CA ILE A 96 -11.87 10.36 -5.07
C ILE A 96 -10.82 10.77 -4.06
N PRO A 97 -9.66 11.33 -4.48
CA PRO A 97 -8.65 11.81 -3.56
C PRO A 97 -9.20 12.88 -2.63
N ASN A 98 -8.88 12.77 -1.34
CA ASN A 98 -9.31 13.76 -0.35
C ASN A 98 -8.48 15.03 -0.39
N GLU A 99 -7.28 14.95 -0.93
CA GLU A 99 -6.38 16.09 -1.06
C GLU A 99 -6.12 16.41 -2.53
N PRO A 100 -6.03 17.70 -2.88
CA PRO A 100 -5.72 18.05 -4.26
C PRO A 100 -4.30 17.61 -4.65
N ILE A 101 -4.18 16.96 -5.80
CA ILE A 101 -2.88 16.56 -6.36
C ILE A 101 -2.40 17.68 -7.27
N THR A 102 -2.07 18.84 -6.72
CA THR A 102 -1.70 19.99 -7.55
C THR A 102 -0.34 20.58 -7.23
N ALA A 103 0.15 20.39 -6.02
CA ALA A 103 1.33 21.10 -5.56
C ALA A 103 2.65 20.47 -6.03
N GLU A 104 2.67 19.18 -6.22
CA GLU A 104 3.90 18.45 -6.53
C GLU A 104 4.21 18.39 -8.03
N VAL A 105 3.28 18.76 -8.86
CA VAL A 105 3.45 18.70 -10.33
C VAL A 105 4.55 19.65 -10.79
N ASP A 106 4.65 20.82 -10.17
CA ASP A 106 5.62 21.84 -10.56
C ASP A 106 7.08 21.49 -10.22
N GLY A 107 7.28 20.49 -9.38
CA GLY A 107 8.62 20.08 -8.98
C GLY A 107 9.14 18.82 -9.66
N LEU A 108 8.41 18.28 -10.64
CA LEU A 108 8.75 17.02 -11.26
C LEU A 108 9.87 17.18 -12.30
N PRO A 109 10.88 16.30 -12.27
CA PRO A 109 12.06 16.48 -13.12
C PRO A 109 11.84 16.25 -14.61
N TRP A 110 10.67 15.76 -15.02
CA TRP A 110 10.35 15.55 -16.43
C TRP A 110 9.56 16.69 -17.08
N GLU A 111 9.36 17.76 -16.37
CA GLU A 111 8.70 18.95 -16.90
C GLU A 111 9.67 19.93 -17.54
#